data_ef37bab97041b5ae3065a06da6ecb2e5
#
_entry.id   ef37bab97041b5ae3065a06da6ecb2e5
#
_cell.length_a   1.000
_cell.length_b   1.000
_cell.length_c   1.000
_cell.angle_alpha   90.00
_cell.angle_beta   90.00
_cell.angle_gamma   90.00
#
_symmetry.space_group_name_H-M   'P 1'
#
loop_
_entity.id
_entity.type
_entity.pdbx_description
1 polymer ?
#
loop_
_entity_poly.entity_id
_entity_poly.type
_entity_poly.pdbx_seq_one_letter_code
_entity_poly.pdbx_strand_id
1 'polypeptide(L)'
;DAITNKEYELNGDFDAVLRDDGELHFSAGAFAAVFKLKSLDGYHAMKCFIKESDERLSRYPLISAQLNKLKSKYFVNFKFYDKGIYCNLDKDNHENNYFPLLLMDWVEGRTLGTELKELCAKNDKVGLKKLNTKFRELSEYLLTHKIAHGDLKHDNILVDTKGNLVLVDYDGLFIQDFNGKEQIETGTPSFQHPNRQYAIFDESIDHFSILVIALSLMALCEKPYLFD
;
A
#
# COMPACT_ATOMS: atom_id res chain seq x y z
N ASP A 1 -10.42 20.02 -7.59
CA ASP A 1 -11.79 20.31 -8.08
C ASP A 1 -12.62 19.02 -8.27
N ALA A 2 -12.20 18.02 -9.07
CA ALA A 2 -12.98 16.79 -9.29
C ALA A 2 -13.32 16.03 -7.98
N ILE A 3 -12.40 15.98 -7.04
CA ILE A 3 -12.65 15.34 -5.73
C ILE A 3 -13.65 16.13 -4.90
N THR A 4 -13.48 17.45 -4.81
CA THR A 4 -14.37 18.33 -4.04
C THR A 4 -15.77 18.39 -4.64
N ASN A 5 -15.87 18.32 -5.97
CA ASN A 5 -17.14 18.34 -6.71
C ASN A 5 -17.79 16.95 -6.80
N LYS A 6 -17.20 15.91 -6.21
CA LYS A 6 -17.69 14.53 -6.27
C LYS A 6 -17.83 14.01 -7.73
N GLU A 7 -16.89 14.38 -8.61
CA GLU A 7 -16.86 13.94 -10.01
C GLU A 7 -16.27 12.51 -10.12
N TYR A 8 -16.75 11.59 -9.27
CA TYR A 8 -16.34 10.19 -9.26
C TYR A 8 -17.56 9.26 -9.25
N GLU A 9 -17.45 8.17 -9.99
CA GLU A 9 -18.49 7.15 -10.13
C GLU A 9 -18.26 5.99 -9.15
N LEU A 10 -18.50 6.25 -7.88
CA LEU A 10 -18.41 5.25 -6.81
C LEU A 10 -19.80 4.74 -6.43
N ASN A 11 -19.90 3.46 -6.09
CA ASN A 11 -21.13 2.89 -5.55
C ASN A 11 -21.28 3.32 -4.09
N GLY A 12 -21.95 4.43 -3.83
CA GLY A 12 -22.20 4.98 -2.52
C GLY A 12 -22.00 6.49 -2.45
N ASP A 13 -22.40 7.07 -1.31
CA ASP A 13 -22.18 8.49 -1.05
C ASP A 13 -20.91 8.66 -0.23
N PHE A 14 -19.93 9.36 -0.80
CA PHE A 14 -18.63 9.61 -0.20
C PHE A 14 -18.39 11.12 -0.13
N ASP A 15 -17.84 11.57 0.99
CA ASP A 15 -17.38 12.95 1.19
C ASP A 15 -15.86 12.98 1.31
N ALA A 16 -15.24 13.98 0.68
CA ALA A 16 -13.81 14.22 0.90
C ALA A 16 -13.56 14.69 2.33
N VAL A 17 -12.56 14.10 2.98
CA VAL A 17 -12.14 14.51 4.33
C VAL A 17 -11.18 15.68 4.20
N LEU A 18 -11.43 16.74 4.97
CA LEU A 18 -10.54 17.90 5.05
C LEU A 18 -9.63 17.76 6.28
N ARG A 19 -8.45 18.35 6.21
CA ARG A 19 -7.57 18.57 7.35
C ARG A 19 -8.03 19.79 8.16
N ASP A 20 -7.41 20.04 9.29
CA ASP A 20 -7.72 21.18 10.17
C ASP A 20 -7.48 22.53 9.49
N ASP A 21 -6.61 22.60 8.48
CA ASP A 21 -6.33 23.78 7.65
C ASP A 21 -7.34 24.01 6.52
N GLY A 22 -8.36 23.13 6.39
CA GLY A 22 -9.40 23.17 5.35
C GLY A 22 -8.98 22.56 4.01
N GLU A 23 -7.75 22.09 3.87
CA GLU A 23 -7.26 21.42 2.68
C GLU A 23 -7.68 19.95 2.64
N LEU A 24 -7.75 19.36 1.45
CA LEU A 24 -8.05 17.93 1.28
C LEU A 24 -7.04 17.07 2.05
N HIS A 25 -7.55 16.07 2.75
CA HIS A 25 -6.71 15.06 3.38
C HIS A 25 -6.22 14.07 2.30
N PHE A 26 -5.04 14.35 1.75
CA PHE A 26 -4.44 13.48 0.74
C PHE A 26 -2.93 13.34 0.93
N SER A 27 -2.38 12.30 0.31
CA SER A 27 -0.94 12.13 0.07
C SER A 27 -0.70 11.86 -1.40
N ALA A 28 0.41 12.33 -1.96
CA ALA A 28 0.77 12.10 -3.35
C ALA A 28 2.17 11.49 -3.45
N GLY A 29 2.29 10.47 -4.28
CA GLY A 29 3.54 9.86 -4.70
C GLY A 29 3.83 10.12 -6.18
N ALA A 30 4.82 9.42 -6.73
CA ALA A 30 5.24 9.59 -8.12
C ALA A 30 4.17 9.12 -9.13
N PHE A 31 3.33 8.16 -8.77
CA PHE A 31 2.39 7.48 -9.68
C PHE A 31 0.93 7.67 -9.31
N ALA A 32 0.63 8.03 -8.07
CA ALA A 32 -0.75 8.15 -7.59
C ALA A 32 -0.89 9.19 -6.47
N ALA A 33 -2.13 9.69 -6.32
CA ALA A 33 -2.57 10.45 -5.15
C ALA A 33 -3.65 9.63 -4.41
N VAL A 34 -3.56 9.61 -3.08
CA VAL A 34 -4.49 8.90 -2.20
C VAL A 34 -5.24 9.91 -1.37
N PHE A 35 -6.55 9.94 -1.51
CA PHE A 35 -7.47 10.82 -0.79
C PHE A 35 -8.21 10.05 0.29
N LYS A 36 -8.38 10.66 1.47
CA LYS A 36 -9.25 10.13 2.51
C LYS A 36 -10.69 10.56 2.24
N LEU A 37 -11.59 9.60 2.15
CA LEU A 37 -13.03 9.81 1.99
C LEU A 37 -13.77 9.31 3.22
N LYS A 38 -14.97 9.83 3.44
CA LYS A 38 -15.89 9.40 4.48
C LYS A 38 -17.21 8.95 3.85
N SER A 39 -17.74 7.81 4.30
CA SER A 39 -19.09 7.33 4.00
C SER A 39 -19.86 7.04 5.28
N LEU A 40 -21.08 6.51 5.17
CA LEU A 40 -21.86 6.02 6.30
C LEU A 40 -21.17 4.84 7.01
N ASP A 41 -20.43 4.02 6.26
CA ASP A 41 -19.77 2.80 6.78
C ASP A 41 -18.37 3.08 7.37
N GLY A 42 -17.86 4.32 7.24
CA GLY A 42 -16.56 4.71 7.79
C GLY A 42 -15.67 5.50 6.83
N TYR A 43 -14.36 5.39 7.05
CA TYR A 43 -13.37 6.06 6.22
C TYR A 43 -12.81 5.13 5.14
N HIS A 44 -12.49 5.72 3.98
CA HIS A 44 -11.96 5.02 2.82
C HIS A 44 -10.74 5.76 2.25
N ALA A 45 -9.87 5.01 1.59
CA ALA A 45 -8.78 5.54 0.79
C ALA A 45 -9.15 5.41 -0.69
N MET A 46 -9.14 6.52 -1.40
CA MET A 46 -9.32 6.55 -2.86
C MET A 46 -7.97 6.85 -3.49
N LYS A 47 -7.38 5.86 -4.16
CA LYS A 47 -6.11 6.00 -4.90
C LYS A 47 -6.42 6.34 -6.35
N CYS A 48 -6.06 7.56 -6.77
CA CYS A 48 -6.18 8.04 -8.14
C CYS A 48 -4.81 7.98 -8.81
N PHE A 49 -4.72 7.44 -10.02
CA PHE A 49 -3.46 7.31 -10.75
C PHE A 49 -3.10 8.61 -11.46
N ILE A 50 -1.86 9.08 -11.28
CA ILE A 50 -1.28 10.24 -11.99
C ILE A 50 -0.60 9.76 -13.28
N LYS A 51 0.05 8.58 -13.19
CA LYS A 51 0.66 7.88 -14.33
C LYS A 51 0.25 6.44 -14.27
N GLU A 52 -0.27 5.95 -15.35
CA GLU A 52 -0.76 4.58 -15.48
C GLU A 52 -0.17 3.91 -16.71
N SER A 53 -0.19 2.57 -16.69
CA SER A 53 0.02 1.74 -17.86
C SER A 53 -1.07 0.68 -17.87
N ASP A 54 -1.55 0.32 -19.06
CA ASP A 54 -2.57 -0.71 -19.24
C ASP A 54 -2.17 -2.02 -18.56
N GLU A 55 -0.89 -2.35 -18.59
CA GLU A 55 -0.38 -3.53 -17.93
C GLU A 55 -0.57 -3.48 -16.40
N ARG A 56 -0.27 -2.36 -15.77
CA ARG A 56 -0.48 -2.15 -14.32
C ARG A 56 -1.96 -2.26 -13.97
N LEU A 57 -2.81 -1.54 -14.71
CA LEU A 57 -4.25 -1.50 -14.48
C LEU A 57 -4.88 -2.89 -14.62
N SER A 58 -4.45 -3.69 -15.61
CA SER A 58 -4.96 -5.04 -15.84
C SER A 58 -4.70 -6.03 -14.70
N ARG A 59 -3.76 -5.71 -13.80
CA ARG A 59 -3.41 -6.59 -12.65
C ARG A 59 -4.34 -6.40 -11.46
N TYR A 60 -4.89 -5.20 -11.24
CA TYR A 60 -5.69 -4.91 -10.05
C TYR A 60 -6.94 -5.79 -9.88
N PRO A 61 -7.72 -6.13 -10.93
CA PRO A 61 -8.84 -7.05 -10.77
C PRO A 61 -8.42 -8.43 -10.23
N LEU A 62 -7.28 -8.96 -10.71
CA LEU A 62 -6.75 -10.25 -10.27
C LEU A 62 -6.24 -10.18 -8.82
N ILE A 63 -5.51 -9.11 -8.48
CA ILE A 63 -5.05 -8.87 -7.11
C ILE A 63 -6.25 -8.76 -6.17
N SER A 64 -7.26 -7.96 -6.51
CA SER A 64 -8.48 -7.78 -5.71
C SER A 64 -9.19 -9.12 -5.47
N ALA A 65 -9.36 -9.92 -6.52
CA ALA A 65 -9.98 -11.24 -6.41
C ALA A 65 -9.21 -12.19 -5.47
N GLN A 66 -7.86 -12.18 -5.57
CA GLN A 66 -7.00 -12.99 -4.72
C GLN A 66 -7.05 -12.53 -3.25
N LEU A 67 -6.94 -11.23 -2.98
CA LEU A 67 -7.00 -10.70 -1.61
C LEU A 67 -8.36 -10.96 -0.96
N ASN A 68 -9.46 -10.80 -1.70
CA ASN A 68 -10.80 -11.12 -1.24
C ASN A 68 -10.96 -12.61 -0.89
N LYS A 69 -10.32 -13.50 -1.64
CA LYS A 69 -10.31 -14.95 -1.36
C LYS A 69 -9.52 -15.29 -0.11
N LEU A 70 -8.39 -14.63 0.11
CA LEU A 70 -7.51 -14.87 1.26
C LEU A 70 -8.13 -14.40 2.58
N LYS A 71 -8.93 -13.33 2.56
CA LYS A 71 -9.55 -12.71 3.75
C LYS A 71 -8.55 -12.49 4.90
N SER A 72 -7.36 -12.04 4.57
CA SER A 72 -6.25 -11.91 5.51
C SER A 72 -6.27 -10.57 6.23
N LYS A 73 -5.91 -10.57 7.50
CA LYS A 73 -5.72 -9.34 8.30
C LYS A 73 -4.56 -8.46 7.83
N TYR A 74 -3.69 -8.99 6.97
CA TYR A 74 -2.50 -8.29 6.49
C TYR A 74 -2.74 -7.45 5.25
N PHE A 75 -3.89 -7.57 4.61
CA PHE A 75 -4.23 -6.83 3.40
C PHE A 75 -5.52 -6.06 3.58
N VAL A 76 -5.57 -4.90 2.94
CA VAL A 76 -6.82 -4.14 2.77
C VAL A 76 -7.46 -4.60 1.46
N ASN A 77 -8.73 -4.99 1.52
CA ASN A 77 -9.50 -5.27 0.32
C ASN A 77 -9.76 -3.96 -0.43
N PHE A 78 -9.80 -4.04 -1.75
CA PHE A 78 -10.10 -2.89 -2.58
C PHE A 78 -11.01 -3.26 -3.76
N LYS A 79 -11.66 -2.24 -4.29
CA LYS A 79 -12.39 -2.29 -5.56
C LYS A 79 -11.64 -1.44 -6.59
N PHE A 80 -11.48 -1.99 -7.78
CA PHE A 80 -10.94 -1.29 -8.94
C PHE A 80 -12.10 -0.74 -9.78
N TYR A 81 -12.00 0.51 -10.18
CA TYR A 81 -12.93 1.20 -11.07
C TYR A 81 -12.14 1.71 -12.28
N ASP A 82 -12.44 1.18 -13.45
CA ASP A 82 -11.75 1.53 -14.70
C ASP A 82 -12.04 2.98 -15.12
N LYS A 83 -13.28 3.42 -14.95
CA LYS A 83 -13.75 4.79 -15.18
C LYS A 83 -14.26 5.40 -13.87
N GLY A 84 -13.35 5.54 -12.90
CA GLY A 84 -13.74 5.86 -11.52
C GLY A 84 -13.85 7.33 -11.20
N ILE A 85 -13.09 8.21 -11.86
CA ILE A 85 -13.13 9.65 -11.65
C ILE A 85 -13.13 10.41 -12.96
N TYR A 86 -13.97 11.44 -13.06
CA TYR A 86 -14.02 12.35 -14.19
C TYR A 86 -13.19 13.61 -13.91
N CYS A 87 -12.26 13.93 -14.81
CA CYS A 87 -11.46 15.16 -14.75
C CYS A 87 -11.54 15.85 -16.11
N ASN A 88 -12.17 16.99 -16.20
CA ASN A 88 -12.35 17.73 -17.45
C ASN A 88 -11.03 18.34 -17.95
N LEU A 89 -10.16 17.49 -18.49
CA LEU A 89 -8.85 17.87 -19.04
C LEU A 89 -8.89 18.07 -20.55
N ASP A 90 -9.69 17.27 -21.27
CA ASP A 90 -9.88 17.36 -22.72
C ASP A 90 -11.31 17.77 -23.02
N LYS A 91 -11.48 19.00 -23.56
CA LYS A 91 -12.79 19.56 -23.89
C LYS A 91 -13.40 18.98 -25.17
N ASP A 92 -12.56 18.38 -26.01
CA ASP A 92 -12.96 17.88 -27.33
C ASP A 92 -13.30 16.38 -27.29
N ASN A 93 -12.83 15.65 -26.23
CA ASN A 93 -13.09 14.22 -26.08
C ASN A 93 -13.40 13.84 -24.63
N HIS A 94 -14.68 13.82 -24.30
CA HIS A 94 -15.17 13.50 -22.97
C HIS A 94 -14.82 12.07 -22.49
N GLU A 95 -14.62 11.10 -23.39
CA GLU A 95 -14.25 9.74 -23.00
C GLU A 95 -12.83 9.66 -22.43
N ASN A 96 -11.93 10.52 -22.88
CA ASN A 96 -10.54 10.61 -22.39
C ASN A 96 -10.44 11.34 -21.03
N ASN A 97 -11.55 11.77 -20.47
CA ASN A 97 -11.59 12.48 -19.18
C ASN A 97 -11.90 11.58 -17.99
N TYR A 98 -12.14 10.28 -18.22
CA TYR A 98 -12.31 9.31 -17.16
C TYR A 98 -11.00 8.62 -16.82
N PHE A 99 -10.69 8.55 -15.53
CA PHE A 99 -9.47 7.94 -15.02
C PHE A 99 -9.80 6.81 -14.05
N PRO A 100 -8.97 5.76 -14.03
CA PRO A 100 -9.15 4.65 -13.11
C PRO A 100 -8.79 5.04 -11.68
N LEU A 101 -9.41 4.35 -10.73
CA LEU A 101 -9.09 4.48 -9.31
C LEU A 101 -9.27 3.17 -8.55
N LEU A 102 -8.67 3.13 -7.35
CA LEU A 102 -8.93 2.11 -6.35
C LEU A 102 -9.68 2.73 -5.17
N LEU A 103 -10.70 2.05 -4.69
CA LEU A 103 -11.37 2.37 -3.42
C LEU A 103 -11.11 1.23 -2.45
N MET A 104 -10.55 1.55 -1.28
CA MET A 104 -10.21 0.60 -0.23
C MET A 104 -10.59 1.14 1.15
N ASP A 105 -10.71 0.29 2.15
CA ASP A 105 -10.93 0.73 3.52
C ASP A 105 -9.73 1.56 4.01
N TRP A 106 -10.02 2.61 4.78
CA TRP A 106 -8.96 3.41 5.41
C TRP A 106 -8.40 2.69 6.63
N VAL A 107 -7.10 2.54 6.69
CA VAL A 107 -6.41 2.00 7.87
C VAL A 107 -6.00 3.16 8.77
N GLU A 108 -6.66 3.28 9.91
CA GLU A 108 -6.19 4.22 10.95
C GLU A 108 -4.95 3.67 11.62
N GLY A 109 -3.86 4.41 11.49
CA GLY A 109 -2.56 4.00 11.98
C GLY A 109 -1.45 4.88 11.43
N ARG A 110 -0.23 4.40 11.52
CA ARG A 110 0.96 5.08 11.00
C ARG A 110 1.89 4.06 10.32
N THR A 111 2.83 4.53 9.53
CA THR A 111 3.80 3.63 8.90
C THR A 111 4.68 2.96 9.94
N LEU A 112 5.18 1.76 9.63
CA LEU A 112 6.12 1.04 10.49
C LEU A 112 7.34 1.91 10.82
N GLY A 113 7.83 2.71 9.85
CA GLY A 113 8.94 3.64 10.07
C GLY A 113 8.61 4.69 11.13
N THR A 114 7.42 5.30 11.06
CA THR A 114 6.97 6.29 12.06
C THR A 114 6.81 5.66 13.45
N GLU A 115 6.24 4.46 13.51
CA GLU A 115 6.07 3.73 14.78
C GLU A 115 7.43 3.37 15.40
N LEU A 116 8.36 2.87 14.59
CA LEU A 116 9.73 2.57 15.04
C LEU A 116 10.44 3.80 15.58
N LYS A 117 10.33 4.94 14.89
CA LYS A 117 10.92 6.21 15.34
C LYS A 117 10.44 6.58 16.74
N GLU A 118 9.13 6.48 17.00
CA GLU A 118 8.58 6.78 18.33
C GLU A 118 9.04 5.80 19.41
N LEU A 119 8.99 4.50 19.13
CA LEU A 119 9.38 3.48 20.09
C LEU A 119 10.88 3.58 20.42
N CYS A 120 11.72 3.86 19.44
CA CYS A 120 13.15 4.06 19.63
C CYS A 120 13.43 5.32 20.45
N ALA A 121 12.78 6.45 20.13
CA ALA A 121 12.92 7.69 20.90
C ALA A 121 12.50 7.53 22.37
N LYS A 122 11.49 6.69 22.65
CA LYS A 122 11.04 6.36 24.01
C LYS A 122 11.85 5.23 24.68
N ASN A 123 12.81 4.64 23.96
CA ASN A 123 13.52 3.42 24.39
C ASN A 123 12.56 2.27 24.80
N ASP A 124 11.41 2.16 24.10
CA ASP A 124 10.39 1.15 24.39
C ASP A 124 10.77 -0.21 23.74
N LYS A 125 11.65 -0.94 24.41
CA LYS A 125 12.07 -2.27 23.97
C LYS A 125 10.93 -3.30 23.97
N VAL A 126 9.89 -3.11 24.76
CA VAL A 126 8.73 -4.01 24.77
C VAL A 126 7.90 -3.83 23.51
N GLY A 127 7.63 -2.59 23.13
CA GLY A 127 6.97 -2.24 21.87
C GLY A 127 7.75 -2.74 20.65
N LEU A 128 9.07 -2.51 20.62
CA LEU A 128 9.95 -3.00 19.56
C LEU A 128 9.91 -4.53 19.41
N LYS A 129 9.97 -5.28 20.52
CA LYS A 129 9.86 -6.75 20.50
C LYS A 129 8.50 -7.23 19.99
N LYS A 130 7.40 -6.52 20.32
CA LYS A 130 6.07 -6.84 19.79
C LYS A 130 6.01 -6.64 18.28
N LEU A 131 6.55 -5.53 17.76
CA LEU A 131 6.62 -5.29 16.33
C LEU A 131 7.46 -6.33 15.61
N ASN A 132 8.63 -6.68 16.16
CA ASN A 132 9.48 -7.74 15.60
C ASN A 132 8.73 -9.08 15.51
N THR A 133 7.99 -9.46 16.54
CA THR A 133 7.18 -10.68 16.52
C THR A 133 6.10 -10.62 15.43
N LYS A 134 5.37 -9.51 15.36
CA LYS A 134 4.33 -9.32 14.33
C LYS A 134 4.88 -9.30 12.91
N PHE A 135 6.06 -8.72 12.71
CA PHE A 135 6.70 -8.73 11.40
C PHE A 135 7.13 -10.13 10.98
N ARG A 136 7.61 -10.95 11.93
CA ARG A 136 7.91 -12.38 11.67
C ARG A 136 6.66 -13.15 11.25
N GLU A 137 5.54 -12.95 11.94
CA GLU A 137 4.24 -13.56 11.58
C GLU A 137 3.79 -13.13 10.19
N LEU A 138 3.91 -11.85 9.85
CA LEU A 138 3.62 -11.33 8.50
C LEU A 138 4.52 -11.98 7.44
N SER A 139 5.82 -12.04 7.72
CA SER A 139 6.80 -12.65 6.79
C SER A 139 6.50 -14.13 6.56
N GLU A 140 6.22 -14.89 7.61
CA GLU A 140 5.83 -16.30 7.51
C GLU A 140 4.55 -16.46 6.70
N TYR A 141 3.57 -15.57 6.90
CA TYR A 141 2.34 -15.57 6.13
C TYR A 141 2.60 -15.38 4.63
N LEU A 142 3.40 -14.39 4.24
CA LEU A 142 3.73 -14.10 2.83
C LEU A 142 4.44 -15.29 2.18
N LEU A 143 5.47 -15.83 2.85
CA LEU A 143 6.24 -16.98 2.36
C LEU A 143 5.36 -18.23 2.19
N THR A 144 4.48 -18.52 3.17
CA THR A 144 3.60 -19.70 3.15
C THR A 144 2.55 -19.61 2.03
N HIS A 145 2.02 -18.41 1.79
CA HIS A 145 0.99 -18.18 0.76
C HIS A 145 1.57 -17.87 -0.63
N LYS A 146 2.91 -17.84 -0.75
CA LYS A 146 3.63 -17.53 -2.00
C LYS A 146 3.18 -16.21 -2.61
N ILE A 147 3.08 -15.19 -1.77
CA ILE A 147 2.75 -13.81 -2.14
C ILE A 147 3.98 -12.96 -1.85
N ALA A 148 4.33 -12.07 -2.76
CA ALA A 148 5.33 -11.06 -2.51
C ALA A 148 4.75 -9.67 -2.78
N HIS A 149 5.10 -8.70 -1.94
CA HIS A 149 4.63 -7.32 -2.06
C HIS A 149 5.26 -6.59 -3.23
N GLY A 150 6.52 -6.93 -3.54
CA GLY A 150 7.29 -6.34 -4.63
C GLY A 150 8.00 -5.04 -4.28
N ASP A 151 7.44 -4.23 -3.39
CA ASP A 151 8.08 -3.04 -2.78
C ASP A 151 7.89 -3.06 -1.25
N LEU A 152 8.26 -4.18 -0.62
CA LEU A 152 8.13 -4.31 0.84
C LEU A 152 9.16 -3.42 1.54
N LYS A 153 8.65 -2.39 2.22
CA LYS A 153 9.42 -1.40 2.98
C LYS A 153 8.61 -0.86 4.15
N HIS A 154 9.28 -0.16 5.05
CA HIS A 154 8.66 0.38 6.27
C HIS A 154 7.53 1.40 6.00
N ASP A 155 7.49 2.05 4.83
CA ASP A 155 6.41 2.99 4.47
C ASP A 155 5.17 2.28 3.93
N ASN A 156 5.33 1.07 3.37
CA ASN A 156 4.25 0.27 2.82
C ASN A 156 3.66 -0.73 3.83
N ILE A 157 4.12 -0.66 5.08
CA ILE A 157 3.59 -1.42 6.22
C ILE A 157 2.99 -0.43 7.21
N LEU A 158 1.68 -0.48 7.41
CA LEU A 158 1.00 0.30 8.44
C LEU A 158 0.92 -0.50 9.75
N VAL A 159 1.04 0.21 10.85
CA VAL A 159 0.73 -0.27 12.20
C VAL A 159 -0.60 0.35 12.59
N ASP A 160 -1.67 -0.45 12.67
CA ASP A 160 -3.00 0.01 13.02
C ASP A 160 -3.09 0.41 14.51
N THR A 161 -4.20 1.01 14.92
CA THR A 161 -4.44 1.44 16.31
C THR A 161 -4.45 0.30 17.33
N LYS A 162 -4.57 -0.96 16.86
CA LYS A 162 -4.48 -2.19 17.68
C LYS A 162 -3.06 -2.78 17.63
N GLY A 163 -2.15 -2.13 16.90
CA GLY A 163 -0.78 -2.56 16.68
C GLY A 163 -0.65 -3.74 15.72
N ASN A 164 -1.62 -4.03 14.84
CA ASN A 164 -1.47 -5.03 13.79
C ASN A 164 -0.76 -4.42 12.59
N LEU A 165 -0.04 -5.28 11.83
CA LEU A 165 0.60 -4.88 10.59
C LEU A 165 -0.36 -5.07 9.43
N VAL A 166 -0.46 -4.05 8.57
CA VAL A 166 -1.30 -4.06 7.37
C VAL A 166 -0.46 -3.54 6.21
N LEU A 167 -0.44 -4.29 5.12
CA LEU A 167 0.24 -3.93 3.89
C LEU A 167 -0.62 -3.00 3.05
N VAL A 168 0.00 -2.02 2.42
CA VAL A 168 -0.63 -1.07 1.49
C VAL A 168 0.26 -0.89 0.26
N ASP A 169 -0.32 -0.35 -0.81
CA ASP A 169 0.39 -0.10 -2.08
C ASP A 169 0.79 -1.37 -2.82
N TYR A 170 -0.18 -1.96 -3.51
CA TYR A 170 -0.07 -3.28 -4.17
C TYR A 170 0.40 -3.21 -5.63
N ASP A 171 1.02 -2.13 -6.07
CA ASP A 171 1.41 -1.92 -7.47
C ASP A 171 2.40 -2.98 -7.96
N GLY A 172 3.33 -3.39 -7.09
CA GLY A 172 4.33 -4.43 -7.33
C GLY A 172 3.94 -5.84 -6.88
N LEU A 173 2.70 -6.05 -6.40
CA LEU A 173 2.31 -7.29 -5.76
C LEU A 173 2.39 -8.49 -6.71
N PHE A 174 3.09 -9.53 -6.29
CA PHE A 174 3.11 -10.85 -6.94
C PHE A 174 2.07 -11.77 -6.31
N ILE A 175 1.27 -12.39 -7.17
CA ILE A 175 0.39 -13.52 -6.88
C ILE A 175 0.66 -14.63 -7.90
N GLN A 176 0.27 -15.87 -7.61
CA GLN A 176 0.56 -17.03 -8.49
C GLN A 176 0.03 -16.84 -9.93
N ASP A 177 -1.04 -16.08 -10.13
CA ASP A 177 -1.61 -15.77 -11.45
C ASP A 177 -0.64 -14.92 -12.32
N PHE A 178 0.41 -14.37 -11.73
CA PHE A 178 1.44 -13.60 -12.44
C PHE A 178 2.72 -14.40 -12.73
N ASN A 179 2.72 -15.70 -12.40
CA ASN A 179 3.85 -16.56 -12.71
C ASN A 179 4.17 -16.53 -14.22
N GLY A 180 5.45 -16.29 -14.56
CA GLY A 180 5.91 -16.16 -15.94
C GLY A 180 5.66 -14.80 -16.60
N LYS A 181 5.08 -13.82 -15.89
CA LYS A 181 5.01 -12.42 -16.34
C LYS A 181 6.23 -11.65 -15.88
N GLU A 182 6.48 -10.53 -16.51
CA GLU A 182 7.50 -9.57 -16.04
C GLU A 182 6.92 -8.70 -14.91
N GLN A 183 7.80 -8.24 -14.03
CA GLN A 183 7.38 -7.25 -13.01
C GLN A 183 7.27 -5.86 -13.64
N ILE A 184 6.40 -5.01 -13.07
CA ILE A 184 6.18 -3.64 -13.55
C ILE A 184 7.19 -2.68 -12.94
N GLU A 185 7.65 -3.01 -11.72
CA GLU A 185 8.60 -2.20 -10.96
C GLU A 185 9.53 -3.08 -10.13
N THR A 186 10.69 -2.57 -9.78
CA THR A 186 11.69 -3.29 -8.97
C THR A 186 11.65 -2.90 -7.50
N GLY A 187 10.75 -2.00 -7.11
CA GLY A 187 10.62 -1.50 -5.75
C GLY A 187 11.74 -0.54 -5.33
N THR A 188 11.78 -0.22 -4.04
CA THR A 188 12.71 0.76 -3.47
C THR A 188 14.11 0.15 -3.31
N PRO A 189 15.17 0.72 -3.93
CA PRO A 189 16.51 0.09 -4.00
C PRO A 189 17.09 -0.33 -2.64
N SER A 190 16.89 0.46 -1.58
CA SER A 190 17.41 0.16 -0.24
C SER A 190 16.86 -1.13 0.38
N PHE A 191 15.73 -1.61 -0.13
CA PHE A 191 15.05 -2.82 0.33
C PHE A 191 15.13 -3.96 -0.69
N GLN A 192 15.84 -3.77 -1.81
CA GLN A 192 15.91 -4.77 -2.87
C GLN A 192 17.31 -5.37 -2.97
N HIS A 193 17.36 -6.65 -3.34
CA HIS A 193 18.65 -7.28 -3.64
C HIS A 193 19.36 -6.51 -4.75
N PRO A 194 20.68 -6.22 -4.65
CA PRO A 194 21.40 -5.45 -5.67
C PRO A 194 21.30 -6.01 -7.09
N ASN A 195 21.12 -7.33 -7.22
CA ASN A 195 20.99 -8.02 -8.50
C ASN A 195 19.53 -8.29 -8.89
N ARG A 196 18.54 -7.61 -8.29
CA ARG A 196 17.13 -7.76 -8.69
C ARG A 196 16.97 -7.31 -10.14
N GLN A 197 16.34 -8.14 -10.96
CA GLN A 197 16.11 -7.90 -12.39
C GLN A 197 14.61 -7.92 -12.68
N TYR A 198 14.18 -7.18 -13.69
CA TYR A 198 12.78 -7.15 -14.13
C TYR A 198 12.23 -8.51 -14.55
N ALA A 199 13.07 -9.36 -15.14
CA ALA A 199 12.68 -10.70 -15.59
C ALA A 199 12.34 -11.68 -14.46
N ILE A 200 12.75 -11.39 -13.20
CA ILE A 200 12.44 -12.23 -12.05
C ILE A 200 11.21 -11.66 -11.37
N PHE A 201 10.06 -12.31 -11.58
CA PHE A 201 8.81 -11.96 -10.92
C PHE A 201 8.16 -13.22 -10.38
N ASP A 202 8.46 -13.53 -9.14
CA ASP A 202 8.01 -14.71 -8.40
C ASP A 202 7.89 -14.40 -6.90
N GLU A 203 7.51 -15.38 -6.11
CA GLU A 203 7.35 -15.27 -4.66
C GLU A 203 8.64 -14.91 -3.90
N SER A 204 9.81 -15.02 -4.54
CA SER A 204 11.11 -14.77 -3.88
C SER A 204 11.55 -13.31 -3.88
N ILE A 205 10.85 -12.44 -4.63
CA ILE A 205 11.27 -11.04 -4.80
C ILE A 205 11.34 -10.24 -3.50
N ASP A 206 10.58 -10.64 -2.46
CA ASP A 206 10.60 -10.01 -1.14
C ASP A 206 11.58 -10.65 -0.14
N HIS A 207 12.26 -11.76 -0.48
CA HIS A 207 13.12 -12.43 0.49
C HIS A 207 14.21 -11.51 1.06
N PHE A 208 14.79 -10.66 0.22
CA PHE A 208 15.78 -9.68 0.66
C PHE A 208 15.16 -8.58 1.52
N SER A 209 14.02 -8.04 1.13
CA SER A 209 13.30 -7.00 1.89
C SER A 209 12.90 -7.52 3.27
N ILE A 210 12.38 -8.75 3.34
CA ILE A 210 12.05 -9.42 4.60
C ILE A 210 13.29 -9.53 5.49
N LEU A 211 14.42 -9.96 4.94
CA LEU A 211 15.66 -10.10 5.68
C LEU A 211 16.16 -8.74 6.22
N VAL A 212 16.18 -7.71 5.38
CA VAL A 212 16.61 -6.36 5.77
C VAL A 212 15.75 -5.82 6.92
N ILE A 213 14.41 -5.90 6.79
CA ILE A 213 13.50 -5.39 7.81
C ILE A 213 13.62 -6.22 9.10
N ALA A 214 13.68 -7.55 9.01
CA ALA A 214 13.82 -8.43 10.18
C ALA A 214 15.11 -8.15 10.95
N LEU A 215 16.25 -8.03 10.26
CA LEU A 215 17.53 -7.71 10.91
C LEU A 215 17.53 -6.32 11.54
N SER A 216 16.94 -5.33 10.86
CA SER A 216 16.78 -3.98 11.41
C SER A 216 15.94 -4.01 12.69
N LEU A 217 14.80 -4.68 12.70
CA LEU A 217 13.95 -4.82 13.88
C LEU A 217 14.68 -5.53 15.04
N MET A 218 15.43 -6.59 14.75
CA MET A 218 16.24 -7.29 15.78
C MET A 218 17.30 -6.36 16.36
N ALA A 219 18.01 -5.60 15.53
CA ALA A 219 19.01 -4.64 15.98
C ALA A 219 18.40 -3.56 16.87
N LEU A 220 17.24 -3.00 16.47
CA LEU A 220 16.53 -1.97 17.22
C LEU A 220 15.97 -2.51 18.56
N CYS A 221 15.58 -3.78 18.65
CA CYS A 221 15.17 -4.39 19.92
C CYS A 221 16.30 -4.36 20.97
N GLU A 222 17.54 -4.51 20.53
CA GLU A 222 18.71 -4.48 21.41
C GLU A 222 19.22 -3.05 21.62
N LYS A 223 19.32 -2.28 20.55
CA LYS A 223 19.93 -0.97 20.53
C LYS A 223 19.04 0.06 19.81
N PRO A 224 17.99 0.59 20.46
CA PRO A 224 17.06 1.55 19.86
C PRO A 224 17.71 2.79 19.24
N TYR A 225 18.85 3.22 19.76
CA TYR A 225 19.61 4.37 19.25
C TYR A 225 20.21 4.17 17.85
N LEU A 226 20.16 2.97 17.28
CA LEU A 226 20.58 2.70 15.90
C LEU A 226 19.56 3.17 14.86
N PHE A 227 18.42 3.70 15.29
CA PHE A 227 17.40 4.22 14.37
C PHE A 227 17.81 5.57 13.74
N ASP A 228 18.68 6.36 14.37
CA ASP A 228 19.14 7.70 13.94
C ASP A 228 20.24 7.64 12.88
#